data_754cd9a0174c6e11e9d10883e7ae1cc2
#
_entry.id   754cd9a0174c6e11e9d10883e7ae1cc2
#
_cell.length_a   1.000
_cell.length_b   1.000
_cell.length_c   1.000
_cell.angle_alpha   90.00
_cell.angle_beta   90.00
_cell.angle_gamma   90.00
#
_symmetry.space_group_name_H-M   'P 1'
#
loop_
_entity.id
_entity.type
_entity.pdbx_description
1 polymer ?
#
loop_
_entity_poly.entity_id
_entity_poly.type
_entity_poly.pdbx_seq_one_letter_code
_entity_poly.pdbx_strand_id
1 'polypeptide(L)'
;MLRKVFLGLVALLISNQAMASESALRLATTTSTANTGLMDYLLPKFRQETGIEVHLIAVGTGKALRLGREGDVDIVMVHARAAEDKFVEAGYGVDRADVMYNDFIIVGPKSDPAKAAKSGSVGEALQRVHSSEQPFISRGDDSGTHKREIMLWQKADKSPGGSWYREVGQGMGKTLQIANEVDGYTMTDRGTWLAYQSKLEIQILFENDPALLNPYGIIAVNPERHADANYSAAKKLIDWITSPPVQKMIGDFKVHGQQLFIPSAGSVS
;
A
#
# COMPACT_ATOMS: atom_id res chain seq x y z
N MET A 1 -57.77 -32.49 56.18
CA MET A 1 -57.68 -32.36 54.72
C MET A 1 -56.62 -31.31 54.40
N LEU A 2 -55.34 -31.74 54.08
CA LEU A 2 -54.23 -30.87 53.75
C LEU A 2 -54.16 -30.75 52.23
N ARG A 3 -54.33 -29.53 51.70
CA ARG A 3 -54.04 -29.19 50.29
C ARG A 3 -52.57 -28.79 50.18
N LYS A 4 -51.77 -29.65 49.50
CA LYS A 4 -50.38 -29.33 49.11
C LYS A 4 -50.45 -28.45 47.90
N VAL A 5 -49.92 -27.22 48.03
CA VAL A 5 -49.66 -26.29 46.93
C VAL A 5 -48.27 -26.61 46.42
N PHE A 6 -48.16 -27.06 45.18
CA PHE A 6 -46.87 -27.26 44.45
C PHE A 6 -46.52 -25.93 43.77
N LEU A 7 -45.50 -25.21 44.25
CA LEU A 7 -44.92 -24.08 43.57
C LEU A 7 -43.88 -24.62 42.56
N GLY A 8 -44.21 -24.53 41.27
CA GLY A 8 -43.26 -24.82 40.20
C GLY A 8 -42.31 -23.67 39.98
N LEU A 9 -41.05 -23.87 40.32
CA LEU A 9 -39.96 -22.92 40.05
C LEU A 9 -39.51 -23.14 38.59
N VAL A 10 -39.96 -22.24 37.68
CA VAL A 10 -39.45 -22.17 36.33
C VAL A 10 -38.12 -21.41 36.34
N ALA A 11 -37.00 -22.11 36.34
CA ALA A 11 -35.69 -21.49 36.18
C ALA A 11 -35.51 -21.11 34.69
N LEU A 12 -35.60 -19.79 34.42
CA LEU A 12 -35.22 -19.21 33.12
C LEU A 12 -33.71 -19.28 33.01
N LEU A 13 -33.17 -20.26 32.29
CA LEU A 13 -31.78 -20.30 31.87
C LEU A 13 -31.60 -19.22 30.78
N ILE A 14 -31.23 -18.01 31.19
CA ILE A 14 -30.69 -16.99 30.28
C ILE A 14 -29.32 -17.51 29.87
N SER A 15 -29.25 -18.14 28.71
CA SER A 15 -27.98 -18.42 28.04
C SER A 15 -27.31 -17.11 27.68
N ASN A 16 -26.47 -16.61 28.57
CA ASN A 16 -25.54 -15.52 28.27
C ASN A 16 -24.51 -16.12 27.29
N GLN A 17 -24.80 -16.11 25.98
CA GLN A 17 -23.77 -16.29 24.98
C GLN A 17 -22.82 -15.08 25.14
N ALA A 18 -21.78 -15.26 25.95
CA ALA A 18 -20.62 -14.41 25.88
C ALA A 18 -20.13 -14.46 24.43
N MET A 19 -20.43 -13.40 23.66
CA MET A 19 -19.77 -13.18 22.41
C MET A 19 -18.28 -13.12 22.76
N ALA A 20 -17.55 -14.20 22.47
CA ALA A 20 -16.11 -14.17 22.54
C ALA A 20 -15.69 -12.97 21.68
N SER A 21 -15.09 -11.96 22.30
CA SER A 21 -14.48 -10.87 21.58
C SER A 21 -13.50 -11.51 20.61
N GLU A 22 -13.86 -11.51 19.31
CA GLU A 22 -12.94 -11.98 18.29
C GLU A 22 -11.65 -11.16 18.50
N SER A 23 -10.51 -11.82 18.67
CA SER A 23 -9.23 -11.13 18.87
C SER A 23 -9.02 -10.16 17.71
N ALA A 24 -8.57 -8.93 18.02
CA ALA A 24 -8.36 -7.92 17.00
C ALA A 24 -7.44 -8.46 15.89
N LEU A 25 -7.80 -8.17 14.64
CA LEU A 25 -7.03 -8.56 13.46
C LEU A 25 -5.76 -7.69 13.34
N ARG A 26 -4.59 -8.28 13.30
CA ARG A 26 -3.31 -7.59 13.14
C ARG A 26 -2.97 -7.47 11.65
N LEU A 27 -3.03 -6.25 11.10
CA LEU A 27 -2.73 -5.94 9.71
C LEU A 27 -1.39 -5.20 9.61
N ALA A 28 -0.39 -5.80 8.96
CA ALA A 28 0.82 -5.08 8.57
C ALA A 28 0.67 -4.46 7.18
N THR A 29 1.01 -3.19 7.06
CA THR A 29 1.04 -2.46 5.78
C THR A 29 2.26 -1.54 5.67
N THR A 30 2.39 -0.82 4.55
CA THR A 30 3.49 0.13 4.39
C THR A 30 3.18 1.48 5.01
N THR A 31 4.23 2.17 5.47
CA THR A 31 4.10 3.54 6.00
C THR A 31 3.50 4.48 4.95
N SER A 32 3.88 4.32 3.67
CA SER A 32 3.30 5.12 2.59
C SER A 32 1.81 4.87 2.42
N THR A 33 1.35 3.61 2.52
CA THR A 33 -0.09 3.27 2.48
C THR A 33 -0.85 3.89 3.65
N ALA A 34 -0.34 3.73 4.87
CA ALA A 34 -0.96 4.32 6.06
C ALA A 34 -1.08 5.85 5.95
N ASN A 35 -0.02 6.52 5.49
CA ASN A 35 0.01 7.98 5.36
C ASN A 35 -0.97 8.54 4.32
N THR A 36 -1.56 7.73 3.45
CA THR A 36 -2.61 8.20 2.53
C THR A 36 -3.94 8.50 3.23
N GLY A 37 -4.16 7.97 4.43
CA GLY A 37 -5.42 8.03 5.15
C GLY A 37 -6.50 7.06 4.65
N LEU A 38 -6.21 6.23 3.62
CA LEU A 38 -7.19 5.27 3.10
C LEU A 38 -7.61 4.26 4.18
N MET A 39 -6.65 3.75 4.96
CA MET A 39 -6.97 2.80 6.03
C MET A 39 -7.81 3.44 7.14
N ASP A 40 -7.54 4.67 7.51
CA ASP A 40 -8.34 5.43 8.49
C ASP A 40 -9.78 5.66 7.99
N TYR A 41 -9.96 5.73 6.68
CA TYR A 41 -11.29 5.85 6.05
C TYR A 41 -12.03 4.51 5.98
N LEU A 42 -11.34 3.40 5.69
CA LEU A 42 -11.95 2.09 5.43
C LEU A 42 -12.16 1.27 6.71
N LEU A 43 -11.15 1.18 7.60
CA LEU A 43 -11.19 0.25 8.75
C LEU A 43 -12.32 0.51 9.75
N PRO A 44 -12.72 1.77 10.04
CA PRO A 44 -13.91 2.01 10.88
C PRO A 44 -15.20 1.45 10.27
N LYS A 45 -15.34 1.43 8.94
CA LYS A 45 -16.49 0.86 8.24
C LYS A 45 -16.49 -0.67 8.31
N PHE A 46 -15.32 -1.28 8.10
CA PHE A 46 -15.16 -2.71 8.29
C PHE A 46 -15.57 -3.15 9.71
N ARG A 47 -15.09 -2.43 10.74
CA ARG A 47 -15.48 -2.68 12.13
C ARG A 47 -16.99 -2.51 12.35
N GLN A 48 -17.60 -1.49 11.77
CA GLN A 48 -19.05 -1.24 11.90
C GLN A 48 -19.86 -2.39 11.28
N GLU A 49 -19.44 -2.94 10.16
CA GLU A 49 -20.15 -3.98 9.42
C GLU A 49 -19.92 -5.39 10.00
N THR A 50 -18.71 -5.65 10.53
CA THR A 50 -18.30 -7.00 10.94
C THR A 50 -18.11 -7.19 12.44
N GLY A 51 -18.00 -6.11 13.21
CA GLY A 51 -17.61 -6.14 14.62
C GLY A 51 -16.11 -6.37 14.86
N ILE A 52 -15.31 -6.62 13.81
CA ILE A 52 -13.89 -6.94 13.93
C ILE A 52 -13.07 -5.67 14.00
N GLU A 53 -12.27 -5.53 15.06
CA GLU A 53 -11.28 -4.47 15.17
C GLU A 53 -9.99 -4.84 14.43
N VAL A 54 -9.40 -3.86 13.72
CA VAL A 54 -8.13 -4.04 13.00
C VAL A 54 -7.05 -3.19 13.62
N HIS A 55 -5.97 -3.81 14.08
CA HIS A 55 -4.77 -3.13 14.55
C HIS A 55 -3.80 -2.98 13.38
N LEU A 56 -3.65 -1.74 12.92
CA LEU A 56 -2.77 -1.40 11.79
C LEU A 56 -1.33 -1.22 12.26
N ILE A 57 -0.40 -1.93 11.63
CA ILE A 57 1.04 -1.86 11.86
C ILE A 57 1.70 -1.32 10.58
N ALA A 58 2.09 -0.04 10.59
CA ALA A 58 2.69 0.65 9.47
C ALA A 58 4.22 0.57 9.52
N VAL A 59 4.82 -0.16 8.57
CA VAL A 59 6.28 -0.40 8.49
C VAL A 59 6.75 -0.41 7.03
N GLY A 60 8.02 -0.68 6.75
CA GLY A 60 8.47 -0.91 5.37
C GLY A 60 8.02 -2.28 4.83
N THR A 61 7.88 -2.41 3.50
CA THR A 61 7.42 -3.64 2.82
C THR A 61 8.13 -4.91 3.31
N GLY A 62 9.47 -4.88 3.37
CA GLY A 62 10.25 -6.05 3.82
C GLY A 62 9.97 -6.43 5.27
N LYS A 63 9.75 -5.44 6.15
CA LYS A 63 9.37 -5.69 7.55
C LYS A 63 7.94 -6.20 7.67
N ALA A 64 6.99 -5.67 6.89
CA ALA A 64 5.61 -6.16 6.87
C ALA A 64 5.55 -7.65 6.48
N LEU A 65 6.22 -8.04 5.39
CA LEU A 65 6.31 -9.44 4.96
C LEU A 65 7.05 -10.32 5.97
N ARG A 66 8.06 -9.78 6.66
CA ARG A 66 8.75 -10.52 7.74
C ARG A 66 7.83 -10.78 8.92
N LEU A 67 7.06 -9.78 9.38
CA LEU A 67 6.07 -9.96 10.44
C LEU A 67 5.05 -11.06 10.07
N GLY A 68 4.58 -11.08 8.82
CA GLY A 68 3.70 -12.16 8.32
C GLY A 68 4.40 -13.53 8.32
N ARG A 69 5.68 -13.59 7.92
CA ARG A 69 6.45 -14.84 7.93
C ARG A 69 6.69 -15.38 9.36
N GLU A 70 6.82 -14.49 10.33
CA GLU A 70 7.06 -14.81 11.74
C GLU A 70 5.75 -15.08 12.51
N GLY A 71 4.57 -14.80 11.91
CA GLY A 71 3.25 -14.97 12.55
C GLY A 71 2.88 -13.84 13.51
N ASP A 72 3.65 -12.75 13.52
CA ASP A 72 3.38 -11.58 14.38
C ASP A 72 2.15 -10.79 13.95
N VAL A 73 1.67 -11.01 12.73
CA VAL A 73 0.45 -10.44 12.16
C VAL A 73 -0.39 -11.52 11.49
N ASP A 74 -1.66 -11.22 11.25
CA ASP A 74 -2.64 -12.15 10.68
C ASP A 74 -2.79 -11.93 9.16
N ILE A 75 -2.45 -10.73 8.69
CA ILE A 75 -2.65 -10.33 7.31
C ILE A 75 -1.64 -9.24 6.94
N VAL A 76 -1.20 -9.23 5.69
CA VAL A 76 -0.31 -8.20 5.15
C VAL A 76 -0.96 -7.53 3.93
N MET A 77 -0.79 -6.21 3.79
CA MET A 77 -1.18 -5.47 2.59
C MET A 77 -0.02 -4.58 2.15
N VAL A 78 0.57 -4.93 1.02
CA VAL A 78 1.78 -4.29 0.50
C VAL A 78 1.68 -4.04 -1.01
N HIS A 79 2.69 -3.43 -1.61
CA HIS A 79 2.70 -3.06 -3.02
C HIS A 79 4.05 -3.41 -3.68
N ALA A 80 4.45 -4.66 -3.56
CA ALA A 80 5.70 -5.19 -4.13
C ALA A 80 5.48 -6.59 -4.70
N ARG A 81 4.76 -6.69 -5.82
CA ARG A 81 4.26 -7.93 -6.41
C ARG A 81 5.27 -9.07 -6.38
N ALA A 82 6.50 -8.86 -6.82
CA ALA A 82 7.52 -9.90 -6.84
C ALA A 82 7.90 -10.41 -5.43
N ALA A 83 7.78 -9.58 -4.39
CA ALA A 83 8.01 -10.00 -3.01
C ALA A 83 6.78 -10.70 -2.41
N GLU A 84 5.58 -10.29 -2.81
CA GLU A 84 4.32 -10.94 -2.47
C GLU A 84 4.26 -12.35 -3.04
N ASP A 85 4.60 -12.52 -4.33
CA ASP A 85 4.64 -13.81 -5.00
C ASP A 85 5.60 -14.77 -4.29
N LYS A 86 6.82 -14.32 -3.96
CA LYS A 86 7.79 -15.11 -3.17
C LYS A 86 7.27 -15.49 -1.77
N PHE A 87 6.51 -14.61 -1.12
CA PHE A 87 5.92 -14.86 0.18
C PHE A 87 4.87 -15.97 0.11
N VAL A 88 4.03 -15.96 -0.93
CA VAL A 88 3.01 -16.99 -1.20
C VAL A 88 3.65 -18.30 -1.66
N GLU A 89 4.58 -18.27 -2.63
CA GLU A 89 5.31 -19.44 -3.13
C GLU A 89 6.06 -20.19 -2.02
N ALA A 90 6.61 -19.44 -1.06
CA ALA A 90 7.26 -20.02 0.12
C ALA A 90 6.28 -20.57 1.16
N GLY A 91 4.96 -20.47 0.92
CA GLY A 91 3.90 -20.99 1.77
C GLY A 91 3.66 -20.18 3.05
N TYR A 92 4.13 -18.92 3.14
CA TYR A 92 3.87 -18.06 4.29
C TYR A 92 2.53 -17.34 4.21
N GLY A 93 1.99 -17.15 3.01
CA GLY A 93 0.73 -16.48 2.76
C GLY A 93 -0.21 -17.30 1.90
N VAL A 94 -1.52 -17.06 2.08
CA VAL A 94 -2.61 -17.66 1.31
C VAL A 94 -3.61 -16.58 0.90
N ASP A 95 -4.52 -16.89 -0.03
CA ASP A 95 -5.61 -16.00 -0.47
C ASP A 95 -5.15 -14.59 -0.89
N ARG A 96 -4.02 -14.51 -1.59
CA ARG A 96 -3.59 -13.24 -2.15
C ARG A 96 -4.65 -12.70 -3.11
N ALA A 97 -5.03 -11.44 -2.89
CA ALA A 97 -5.94 -10.73 -3.77
C ALA A 97 -5.35 -9.36 -4.18
N ASP A 98 -5.65 -8.94 -5.42
CA ASP A 98 -5.41 -7.56 -5.83
C ASP A 98 -6.48 -6.66 -5.23
N VAL A 99 -6.08 -5.48 -4.74
CA VAL A 99 -7.01 -4.53 -4.09
C VAL A 99 -7.19 -3.30 -4.96
N MET A 100 -6.10 -2.66 -5.31
CA MET A 100 -6.07 -1.38 -6.01
C MET A 100 -4.68 -1.15 -6.59
N TYR A 101 -4.56 -0.11 -7.39
CA TYR A 101 -3.24 0.44 -7.75
C TYR A 101 -3.25 1.95 -7.70
N ASN A 102 -2.09 2.55 -7.50
CA ASN A 102 -1.77 3.91 -7.90
C ASN A 102 -0.57 3.85 -8.85
N ASP A 103 0.06 4.96 -9.10
CA ASP A 103 1.22 5.00 -9.97
C ASP A 103 2.38 5.77 -9.33
N PHE A 104 3.55 5.54 -9.90
CA PHE A 104 4.67 6.44 -9.79
C PHE A 104 4.63 7.45 -10.92
N ILE A 105 5.28 8.58 -10.71
CA ILE A 105 5.40 9.66 -11.69
C ILE A 105 6.83 10.19 -11.68
N ILE A 106 7.28 10.71 -12.82
CA ILE A 106 8.52 11.49 -12.89
C ILE A 106 8.15 12.95 -12.79
N VAL A 107 8.74 13.63 -11.83
CA VAL A 107 8.57 15.07 -11.62
C VAL A 107 9.90 15.78 -11.82
N GLY A 108 9.86 17.06 -12.15
CA GLY A 108 11.06 17.85 -12.37
C GLY A 108 10.76 19.31 -12.67
N PRO A 109 11.78 20.11 -13.02
CA PRO A 109 11.64 21.53 -13.24
C PRO A 109 10.69 21.87 -14.41
N LYS A 110 9.95 22.96 -14.28
CA LYS A 110 9.02 23.45 -15.33
C LYS A 110 9.71 23.68 -16.69
N SER A 111 11.00 24.02 -16.69
CA SER A 111 11.80 24.22 -17.89
C SER A 111 12.10 22.92 -18.65
N ASP A 112 12.04 21.77 -17.96
CA ASP A 112 12.30 20.43 -18.48
C ASP A 112 13.52 20.36 -19.43
N PRO A 113 14.73 20.69 -18.98
CA PRO A 113 15.92 20.72 -19.82
C PRO A 113 16.25 19.36 -20.45
N ALA A 114 15.92 18.24 -19.77
CA ALA A 114 16.06 16.89 -20.31
C ALA A 114 14.99 16.54 -21.34
N LYS A 115 13.92 17.33 -21.48
CA LYS A 115 12.74 17.04 -22.32
C LYS A 115 12.06 15.72 -21.97
N ALA A 116 12.02 15.38 -20.69
CA ALA A 116 11.39 14.16 -20.17
C ALA A 116 9.89 14.09 -20.52
N ALA A 117 9.19 15.22 -20.52
CA ALA A 117 7.78 15.31 -20.90
C ALA A 117 7.49 14.94 -22.37
N LYS A 118 8.51 14.87 -23.24
CA LYS A 118 8.35 14.50 -24.65
C LYS A 118 8.57 13.01 -24.91
N SER A 119 8.69 12.20 -23.88
CA SER A 119 8.98 10.77 -23.98
C SER A 119 7.72 9.95 -24.26
N GLY A 120 7.86 8.87 -25.00
CA GLY A 120 6.80 7.90 -25.24
C GLY A 120 6.74 6.78 -24.20
N SER A 121 7.74 6.69 -23.32
CA SER A 121 7.80 5.69 -22.25
C SER A 121 8.63 6.22 -21.07
N VAL A 122 8.44 5.64 -19.88
CA VAL A 122 9.26 5.97 -18.70
C VAL A 122 10.74 5.65 -18.93
N GLY A 123 11.04 4.56 -19.67
CA GLY A 123 12.41 4.24 -20.05
C GLY A 123 13.06 5.35 -20.87
N GLU A 124 12.34 5.90 -21.86
CA GLU A 124 12.81 7.03 -22.63
C GLU A 124 12.97 8.31 -21.77
N ALA A 125 12.04 8.57 -20.87
CA ALA A 125 12.13 9.72 -19.96
C ALA A 125 13.42 9.64 -19.11
N LEU A 126 13.69 8.48 -18.53
CA LEU A 126 14.90 8.23 -17.75
C LEU A 126 16.18 8.34 -18.64
N GLN A 127 16.18 7.79 -19.86
CA GLN A 127 17.31 7.90 -20.79
C GLN A 127 17.62 9.37 -21.13
N ARG A 128 16.58 10.20 -21.31
CA ARG A 128 16.75 11.65 -21.57
C ARG A 128 17.35 12.36 -20.37
N VAL A 129 16.86 12.08 -19.15
CA VAL A 129 17.44 12.64 -17.92
C VAL A 129 18.89 12.21 -17.77
N HIS A 130 19.20 10.92 -17.95
CA HIS A 130 20.56 10.40 -17.93
C HIS A 130 21.49 11.12 -18.92
N SER A 131 21.05 11.27 -20.18
CA SER A 131 21.86 11.85 -21.25
C SER A 131 22.07 13.36 -21.08
N SER A 132 21.19 14.04 -20.35
CA SER A 132 21.30 15.48 -20.06
C SER A 132 22.16 15.77 -18.84
N GLU A 133 22.49 14.74 -18.03
CA GLU A 133 23.20 14.86 -16.74
C GLU A 133 22.57 15.91 -15.80
N GLN A 134 21.26 16.17 -15.96
CA GLN A 134 20.53 17.04 -15.05
C GLN A 134 20.36 16.35 -13.69
N PRO A 135 20.34 17.11 -12.58
CA PRO A 135 20.21 16.52 -11.26
C PRO A 135 19.02 15.57 -11.17
N PHE A 136 19.26 14.32 -10.78
CA PHE A 136 18.24 13.36 -10.41
C PHE A 136 18.39 13.00 -8.95
N ILE A 137 17.35 13.20 -8.18
CA ILE A 137 17.34 12.95 -6.74
C ILE A 137 16.65 11.64 -6.46
N SER A 138 17.42 10.66 -6.05
CA SER A 138 16.95 9.33 -5.63
C SER A 138 16.74 9.30 -4.12
N ARG A 139 15.79 8.49 -3.68
CA ARG A 139 15.64 8.21 -2.25
C ARG A 139 16.87 7.55 -1.64
N GLY A 140 17.50 6.60 -2.33
CA GLY A 140 18.70 5.91 -1.85
C GLY A 140 18.55 5.19 -0.50
N ASP A 141 17.33 4.75 -0.12
CA ASP A 141 16.99 4.26 1.23
C ASP A 141 16.48 2.80 1.25
N ASP A 142 16.67 2.07 0.16
CA ASP A 142 16.19 0.69 -0.04
C ASP A 142 14.66 0.50 0.11
N SER A 143 13.89 1.59 0.04
CA SER A 143 12.43 1.55 0.05
C SER A 143 11.84 0.93 -1.22
N GLY A 144 10.52 0.66 -1.20
CA GLY A 144 9.79 0.20 -2.40
C GLY A 144 9.92 1.16 -3.59
N THR A 145 9.88 2.47 -3.34
CA THR A 145 10.10 3.51 -4.36
C THR A 145 11.51 3.43 -4.93
N HIS A 146 12.53 3.35 -4.07
CA HIS A 146 13.93 3.24 -4.52
C HIS A 146 14.16 1.96 -5.34
N LYS A 147 13.67 0.81 -4.88
CA LYS A 147 13.75 -0.45 -5.63
C LYS A 147 13.07 -0.36 -7.00
N ARG A 148 11.90 0.29 -7.06
CA ARG A 148 11.19 0.51 -8.32
C ARG A 148 11.99 1.41 -9.26
N GLU A 149 12.55 2.49 -8.75
CA GLU A 149 13.41 3.41 -9.49
C GLU A 149 14.59 2.67 -10.13
N ILE A 150 15.37 1.93 -9.33
CA ILE A 150 16.52 1.15 -9.82
C ILE A 150 16.11 0.15 -10.89
N MET A 151 14.99 -0.55 -10.71
CA MET A 151 14.46 -1.47 -11.72
C MET A 151 14.12 -0.75 -13.04
N LEU A 152 13.56 0.46 -12.98
CA LEU A 152 13.24 1.25 -14.18
C LEU A 152 14.50 1.74 -14.89
N TRP A 153 15.53 2.16 -14.15
CA TRP A 153 16.85 2.47 -14.71
C TRP A 153 17.45 1.26 -15.46
N GLN A 154 17.42 0.08 -14.85
CA GLN A 154 17.89 -1.16 -15.47
C GLN A 154 17.11 -1.50 -16.74
N LYS A 155 15.77 -1.36 -16.72
CA LYS A 155 14.93 -1.57 -17.92
C LYS A 155 15.19 -0.55 -19.04
N ALA A 156 15.69 0.61 -18.70
CA ALA A 156 16.11 1.64 -19.64
C ALA A 156 17.54 1.42 -20.17
N ASP A 157 18.18 0.29 -19.83
CA ASP A 157 19.60 0.00 -20.12
C ASP A 157 20.53 1.11 -19.61
N LYS A 158 20.24 1.67 -18.46
CA LYS A 158 21.02 2.71 -17.81
C LYS A 158 21.37 2.33 -16.36
N SER A 159 22.57 2.72 -15.98
CA SER A 159 23.02 2.66 -14.59
C SER A 159 23.20 4.09 -14.11
N PRO A 160 22.33 4.58 -13.24
CA PRO A 160 22.48 5.95 -12.73
C PRO A 160 23.73 6.05 -11.86
N GLY A 161 24.42 7.18 -11.93
CA GLY A 161 25.65 7.43 -11.17
C GLY A 161 26.29 8.75 -11.58
N GLY A 162 27.43 9.08 -10.93
CA GLY A 162 28.10 10.36 -11.16
C GLY A 162 27.48 11.52 -10.35
N SER A 163 27.93 12.72 -10.60
CA SER A 163 27.53 13.90 -9.80
C SER A 163 26.08 14.35 -10.00
N TRP A 164 25.45 13.97 -11.09
CA TRP A 164 24.07 14.30 -11.40
C TRP A 164 23.05 13.40 -10.67
N TYR A 165 23.41 12.16 -10.32
CA TYR A 165 22.55 11.22 -9.59
C TYR A 165 22.91 11.26 -8.10
N ARG A 166 21.93 11.67 -7.28
CA ARG A 166 22.15 11.93 -5.85
C ARG A 166 21.21 11.10 -5.01
N GLU A 167 21.75 10.12 -4.32
CA GLU A 167 21.04 9.35 -3.31
C GLU A 167 21.04 10.12 -1.98
N VAL A 168 19.83 10.47 -1.49
CA VAL A 168 19.72 11.36 -0.31
C VAL A 168 19.43 10.61 1.00
N GLY A 169 19.12 9.31 0.96
CA GLY A 169 18.84 8.53 2.15
C GLY A 169 17.62 9.03 2.94
N GLN A 170 16.63 9.64 2.26
CA GLN A 170 15.52 10.32 2.90
C GLN A 170 14.16 9.74 2.45
N GLY A 171 13.11 9.98 3.28
CA GLY A 171 11.73 9.69 2.87
C GLY A 171 11.27 10.55 1.70
N MET A 172 10.25 10.07 0.95
CA MET A 172 9.84 10.66 -0.33
C MET A 172 9.50 12.16 -0.26
N GLY A 173 8.81 12.59 0.81
CA GLY A 173 8.48 14.02 0.98
C GLY A 173 9.72 14.91 1.05
N LYS A 174 10.78 14.47 1.76
CA LYS A 174 12.05 15.21 1.83
C LYS A 174 12.80 15.13 0.49
N THR A 175 12.76 14.00 -0.19
CA THR A 175 13.35 13.83 -1.54
C THR A 175 12.72 14.81 -2.53
N LEU A 176 11.38 14.97 -2.53
CA LEU A 176 10.68 15.96 -3.34
C LEU A 176 11.11 17.40 -3.03
N GLN A 177 11.27 17.74 -1.76
CA GLN A 177 11.75 19.07 -1.36
C GLN A 177 13.17 19.34 -1.88
N ILE A 178 14.08 18.37 -1.75
CA ILE A 178 15.45 18.49 -2.26
C ILE A 178 15.45 18.62 -3.79
N ALA A 179 14.65 17.79 -4.50
CA ALA A 179 14.53 17.91 -5.96
C ALA A 179 14.04 19.30 -6.36
N ASN A 180 13.07 19.86 -5.63
CA ASN A 180 12.57 21.21 -5.85
C ASN A 180 13.64 22.29 -5.61
N GLU A 181 14.45 22.15 -4.55
CA GLU A 181 15.49 23.12 -4.19
C GLU A 181 16.64 23.20 -5.24
N VAL A 182 16.88 22.08 -5.95
CA VAL A 182 17.98 22.00 -6.93
C VAL A 182 17.51 21.99 -8.38
N ASP A 183 16.23 22.29 -8.64
CA ASP A 183 15.60 22.16 -9.96
C ASP A 183 15.89 20.80 -10.60
N GLY A 184 15.82 19.74 -9.79
CA GLY A 184 16.15 18.38 -10.19
C GLY A 184 14.93 17.54 -10.54
N TYR A 185 15.20 16.40 -11.15
CA TYR A 185 14.21 15.35 -11.42
C TYR A 185 14.15 14.36 -10.24
N THR A 186 13.01 13.72 -10.06
CA THR A 186 12.87 12.59 -9.16
C THR A 186 11.68 11.72 -9.55
N MET A 187 11.67 10.47 -9.10
CA MET A 187 10.50 9.61 -9.16
C MET A 187 9.80 9.63 -7.80
N THR A 188 8.48 9.77 -7.81
CA THR A 188 7.67 9.76 -6.60
C THR A 188 6.39 8.96 -6.80
N ASP A 189 5.82 8.41 -5.72
CA ASP A 189 4.45 7.93 -5.74
C ASP A 189 3.47 9.11 -5.81
N ARG A 190 2.34 8.88 -6.49
CA ARG A 190 1.31 9.92 -6.66
C ARG A 190 0.75 10.43 -5.33
N GLY A 191 0.63 9.57 -4.31
CA GLY A 191 0.11 9.97 -3.01
C GLY A 191 0.99 11.02 -2.34
N THR A 192 2.30 10.80 -2.32
CA THR A 192 3.26 11.77 -1.79
C THR A 192 3.26 13.05 -2.64
N TRP A 193 3.21 12.93 -3.97
CA TRP A 193 3.08 14.10 -4.84
C TRP A 193 1.87 14.96 -4.47
N LEU A 194 0.69 14.37 -4.38
CA LEU A 194 -0.55 15.08 -4.05
C LEU A 194 -0.48 15.81 -2.70
N ALA A 195 0.22 15.21 -1.72
CA ALA A 195 0.39 15.82 -0.39
C ALA A 195 1.34 17.02 -0.39
N TYR A 196 2.28 17.09 -1.33
CA TYR A 196 3.35 18.10 -1.34
C TYR A 196 3.24 19.12 -2.48
N GLN A 197 2.56 18.80 -3.60
CA GLN A 197 2.56 19.61 -4.84
C GLN A 197 2.27 21.09 -4.64
N SER A 198 1.39 21.46 -3.70
CA SER A 198 1.05 22.87 -3.45
C SER A 198 2.19 23.71 -2.87
N LYS A 199 3.28 23.06 -2.44
CA LYS A 199 4.46 23.68 -1.82
C LYS A 199 5.71 23.57 -2.71
N LEU A 200 5.55 23.07 -3.94
CA LEU A 200 6.66 22.78 -4.85
C LEU A 200 6.49 23.57 -6.16
N GLU A 201 7.62 23.98 -6.73
CA GLU A 201 7.68 24.63 -8.05
C GLU A 201 7.89 23.62 -9.20
N ILE A 202 8.40 22.41 -8.90
CA ILE A 202 8.50 21.31 -9.88
C ILE A 202 7.10 20.82 -10.27
N GLN A 203 7.01 20.11 -11.39
CA GLN A 203 5.74 19.60 -11.94
C GLN A 203 5.85 18.16 -12.42
N ILE A 204 4.71 17.50 -12.69
CA ILE A 204 4.68 16.20 -13.35
C ILE A 204 5.17 16.39 -14.79
N LEU A 205 6.18 15.60 -15.17
CA LEU A 205 6.74 15.59 -16.52
C LEU A 205 6.42 14.31 -17.26
N PHE A 206 6.31 13.18 -16.55
CA PHE A 206 5.96 11.91 -17.18
C PHE A 206 5.09 11.04 -16.26
N GLU A 207 4.01 10.48 -16.80
CA GLU A 207 3.03 9.63 -16.13
C GLU A 207 2.30 8.72 -17.13
N ASN A 208 1.36 7.89 -16.65
CA ASN A 208 0.48 7.04 -17.46
C ASN A 208 1.21 5.93 -18.26
N ASP A 209 2.37 5.48 -17.78
CA ASP A 209 3.06 4.30 -18.33
C ASP A 209 2.71 3.05 -17.50
N PRO A 210 2.36 1.91 -18.13
CA PRO A 210 2.13 0.66 -17.41
C PRO A 210 3.28 0.24 -16.49
N ALA A 211 4.54 0.58 -16.85
CA ALA A 211 5.70 0.32 -16.01
C ALA A 211 5.75 1.16 -14.74
N LEU A 212 4.96 2.22 -14.63
CA LEU A 212 4.82 3.06 -13.42
C LEU A 212 3.71 2.57 -12.49
N LEU A 213 2.90 1.60 -12.87
CA LEU A 213 1.84 1.09 -12.01
C LEU A 213 2.40 0.51 -10.71
N ASN A 214 1.72 0.79 -9.63
CA ASN A 214 2.07 0.37 -8.28
C ASN A 214 0.89 -0.41 -7.67
N PRO A 215 0.76 -1.71 -7.98
CA PRO A 215 -0.33 -2.55 -7.52
C PRO A 215 -0.18 -2.90 -6.05
N TYR A 216 -1.30 -2.93 -5.34
CA TYR A 216 -1.44 -3.30 -3.94
C TYR A 216 -2.10 -4.67 -3.82
N GLY A 217 -1.42 -5.59 -3.14
CA GLY A 217 -1.94 -6.90 -2.78
C GLY A 217 -2.21 -7.03 -1.29
N ILE A 218 -3.25 -7.80 -0.95
CA ILE A 218 -3.58 -8.21 0.40
C ILE A 218 -3.45 -9.73 0.50
N ILE A 219 -2.87 -10.25 1.60
CA ILE A 219 -2.48 -11.65 1.74
C ILE A 219 -2.73 -12.10 3.18
N ALA A 220 -3.51 -13.14 3.40
CA ALA A 220 -3.64 -13.75 4.72
C ALA A 220 -2.37 -14.54 5.08
N VAL A 221 -1.96 -14.48 6.34
CA VAL A 221 -0.90 -15.35 6.86
C VAL A 221 -1.42 -16.80 6.85
N ASN A 222 -0.56 -17.73 6.44
CA ASN A 222 -0.96 -19.12 6.27
C ASN A 222 -1.23 -19.80 7.63
N PRO A 223 -2.48 -20.21 7.93
CA PRO A 223 -2.84 -20.84 9.20
C PRO A 223 -2.22 -22.22 9.39
N GLU A 224 -1.78 -22.90 8.32
CA GLU A 224 -1.05 -24.17 8.43
C GLU A 224 0.35 -23.99 9.02
N ARG A 225 0.92 -22.78 8.92
CA ARG A 225 2.22 -22.42 9.51
C ARG A 225 2.10 -21.75 10.87
N HIS A 226 1.03 -20.99 11.07
CA HIS A 226 0.76 -20.18 12.25
C HIS A 226 -0.67 -20.42 12.71
N ALA A 227 -0.86 -21.44 13.54
CA ALA A 227 -2.19 -21.88 14.02
C ALA A 227 -2.91 -20.82 14.88
N ASP A 228 -2.17 -19.84 15.41
CA ASP A 228 -2.67 -18.70 16.19
C ASP A 228 -3.02 -17.49 15.33
N ALA A 229 -2.73 -17.52 14.01
CA ALA A 229 -3.16 -16.48 13.10
C ALA A 229 -4.68 -16.45 12.97
N ASN A 230 -5.28 -15.27 13.10
CA ASN A 230 -6.72 -15.08 12.96
C ASN A 230 -7.14 -15.11 11.47
N TYR A 231 -6.98 -16.28 10.85
CA TYR A 231 -7.28 -16.48 9.42
C TYR A 231 -8.76 -16.17 9.09
N SER A 232 -9.71 -16.52 9.98
CA SER A 232 -11.13 -16.23 9.73
C SER A 232 -11.38 -14.73 9.57
N ALA A 233 -10.83 -13.90 10.47
CA ALA A 233 -10.94 -12.44 10.37
C ALA A 233 -10.16 -11.88 9.17
N ALA A 234 -8.98 -12.44 8.87
CA ALA A 234 -8.17 -12.05 7.70
C ALA A 234 -8.95 -12.30 6.39
N LYS A 235 -9.56 -13.46 6.25
CA LYS A 235 -10.39 -13.80 5.08
C LYS A 235 -11.60 -12.88 4.95
N LYS A 236 -12.28 -12.57 6.06
CA LYS A 236 -13.39 -11.59 6.05
C LYS A 236 -12.91 -10.21 5.57
N LEU A 237 -11.72 -9.76 5.98
CA LEU A 237 -11.19 -8.47 5.51
C LEU A 237 -10.84 -8.51 4.02
N ILE A 238 -10.26 -9.61 3.52
CA ILE A 238 -9.97 -9.80 2.10
C ILE A 238 -11.27 -9.73 1.29
N ASP A 239 -12.28 -10.50 1.67
CA ASP A 239 -13.56 -10.55 0.96
C ASP A 239 -14.29 -9.20 0.99
N TRP A 240 -14.21 -8.49 2.12
CA TRP A 240 -14.81 -7.18 2.28
C TRP A 240 -14.10 -6.12 1.42
N ILE A 241 -12.77 -6.02 1.49
CA ILE A 241 -12.02 -4.98 0.76
C ILE A 241 -12.08 -5.18 -0.77
N THR A 242 -12.26 -6.42 -1.21
CA THR A 242 -12.40 -6.77 -2.64
C THR A 242 -13.85 -6.73 -3.13
N SER A 243 -14.82 -6.50 -2.25
CA SER A 243 -16.24 -6.43 -2.62
C SER A 243 -16.55 -5.18 -3.45
N PRO A 244 -17.54 -5.25 -4.39
CA PRO A 244 -17.87 -4.12 -5.26
C PRO A 244 -18.20 -2.80 -4.52
N PRO A 245 -18.93 -2.80 -3.37
CA PRO A 245 -19.17 -1.56 -2.63
C PRO A 245 -17.88 -0.93 -2.10
N VAL A 246 -16.96 -1.74 -1.57
CA VAL A 246 -15.70 -1.22 -1.00
C VAL A 246 -14.72 -0.82 -2.10
N GLN A 247 -14.69 -1.54 -3.21
CA GLN A 247 -13.94 -1.14 -4.39
C GLN A 247 -14.41 0.23 -4.92
N LYS A 248 -15.73 0.48 -4.92
CA LYS A 248 -16.27 1.81 -5.23
C LYS A 248 -15.79 2.86 -4.22
N MET A 249 -15.77 2.56 -2.91
CA MET A 249 -15.26 3.48 -1.89
C MET A 249 -13.77 3.82 -2.10
N ILE A 250 -12.96 2.83 -2.50
CA ILE A 250 -11.55 3.03 -2.85
C ILE A 250 -11.42 3.98 -4.06
N GLY A 251 -12.21 3.76 -5.10
CA GLY A 251 -12.22 4.61 -6.29
C GLY A 251 -12.71 6.05 -6.03
N ASP A 252 -13.63 6.22 -5.10
CA ASP A 252 -14.16 7.53 -4.71
C ASP A 252 -13.24 8.27 -3.70
N PHE A 253 -12.25 7.57 -3.12
CA PHE A 253 -11.34 8.16 -2.14
C PHE A 253 -10.42 9.19 -2.80
N LYS A 254 -10.40 10.39 -2.24
CA LYS A 254 -9.64 11.53 -2.79
C LYS A 254 -8.67 12.09 -1.78
N VAL A 255 -7.48 12.41 -2.24
CA VAL A 255 -6.47 13.18 -1.51
C VAL A 255 -6.38 14.56 -2.18
N HIS A 256 -6.59 15.61 -1.41
CA HIS A 256 -6.67 17.00 -1.93
C HIS A 256 -7.60 17.16 -3.15
N GLY A 257 -8.74 16.45 -3.14
CA GLY A 257 -9.75 16.51 -4.21
C GLY A 257 -9.45 15.66 -5.45
N GLN A 258 -8.30 15.00 -5.51
CA GLN A 258 -7.88 14.13 -6.62
C GLN A 258 -7.96 12.66 -6.24
N GLN A 259 -8.41 11.82 -7.18
CA GLN A 259 -8.43 10.36 -7.01
C GLN A 259 -6.99 9.85 -6.87
N LEU A 260 -6.74 9.03 -5.83
CA LEU A 260 -5.41 8.46 -5.59
C LEU A 260 -5.32 7.00 -6.02
N PHE A 261 -6.37 6.23 -5.79
CA PHE A 261 -6.36 4.79 -6.04
C PHE A 261 -7.37 4.41 -7.11
N ILE A 262 -6.98 3.45 -7.94
CA ILE A 262 -7.84 2.82 -8.93
C ILE A 262 -8.12 1.40 -8.44
N PRO A 263 -9.40 1.04 -8.24
CA PRO A 263 -9.80 -0.30 -7.83
C PRO A 263 -9.33 -1.36 -8.84
N SER A 264 -8.89 -2.52 -8.35
CA SER A 264 -8.42 -3.61 -9.22
C SER A 264 -8.83 -5.01 -8.76
N ALA A 265 -9.64 -5.13 -7.72
CA ALA A 265 -10.15 -6.44 -7.33
C ALA A 265 -11.03 -7.03 -8.43
N GLY A 266 -10.74 -8.30 -8.80
CA GLY A 266 -11.46 -8.99 -9.87
C GLY A 266 -11.04 -8.62 -11.29
N SER A 267 -10.12 -7.69 -11.49
CA SER A 267 -9.46 -7.52 -12.78
C SER A 267 -8.44 -8.65 -12.96
N VAL A 268 -8.67 -9.49 -13.97
CA VAL A 268 -7.71 -10.53 -14.36
C VAL A 268 -6.47 -9.81 -14.89
N SER A 269 -5.36 -9.94 -14.17
CA SER A 269 -4.03 -9.47 -14.61
C SER A 269 -3.41 -10.41 -15.63
#